data_d60d47b890fd5c8c1e277d67b568c049
#
_entry.id   d60d47b890fd5c8c1e277d67b568c049
#
_cell.length_a   1.000
_cell.length_b   1.000
_cell.length_c   1.000
_cell.angle_alpha   90.00
_cell.angle_beta   90.00
_cell.angle_gamma   90.00
#
_symmetry.space_group_name_H-M   'P 1'
#
loop_
_entity.id
_entity.type
_entity.pdbx_description
1 polymer ?
#
loop_
_entity_poly.entity_id
_entity_poly.type
_entity_poly.pdbx_seq_one_letter_code
_entity_poly.pdbx_strand_id
1 'polypeptide(L)'
;TLPANCNWLSVSLCHLGTGAAWFDALTLQLDGKVVQEVEIAPAFSKKQMQWLNKAASPLKTVDALPPGAPAAFEDLSAFGAIAGNAKIIALGEATHGTSEFFRLKHRLLTYAVEKLGARVFAIEDNQLVVERVNNYVLHGTGTARGSMYGMFGVWQNQEVLDLIKWIRAYNVQHPDDKVAFRGFDMQNLELPLDSLSRFLKKHDPALLETVSKLLADLKKDGANSWSASDSTKSAWFINARQAHSLVSAKKQSWLTGARTQQDCLSIEWGIQYANLVRQYAENALKGHESLYRDVAMAENITWLFSMHRPGTRMVVWAHDFHISRGEHPVAENNYYNGISMGAHLSKKHGIAYRAFGIFTYEGNYRAQPNYMDFSQIACPLLPGPRGTLDEALHRVALRKKSPGLLVDLRHARKQDWLTLPLPIRFANHVSVEYSYWTRYSIPFQFDGLLFVDQTTGAKAASNE
;
A
#
# COMPACT_ATOMS: atom_id res chain seq x y z
N THR A 1 4.97 36.42 -18.81
CA THR A 1 3.92 35.88 -19.68
C THR A 1 4.00 34.36 -19.68
N LEU A 2 2.89 33.71 -19.45
CA LEU A 2 2.83 32.25 -19.53
C LEU A 2 2.87 31.81 -21.01
N PRO A 3 3.46 30.64 -21.33
CA PRO A 3 3.43 30.09 -22.68
C PRO A 3 1.97 29.86 -23.14
N ALA A 4 1.69 30.01 -24.43
CA ALA A 4 0.35 29.87 -24.99
C ALA A 4 -0.27 28.47 -24.82
N ASN A 5 0.56 27.46 -24.57
CA ASN A 5 0.16 26.06 -24.30
C ASN A 5 0.23 25.67 -22.81
N CYS A 6 0.31 26.66 -21.91
CA CYS A 6 0.31 26.40 -20.47
C CYS A 6 -1.10 26.03 -20.01
N ASN A 7 -1.31 24.78 -19.64
CA ASN A 7 -2.61 24.27 -19.16
C ASN A 7 -2.73 24.33 -17.65
N TRP A 8 -1.67 24.59 -16.92
CA TRP A 8 -1.67 24.72 -15.47
C TRP A 8 -0.48 25.55 -14.98
N LEU A 9 -0.64 26.20 -13.84
CA LEU A 9 0.37 26.98 -13.13
C LEU A 9 0.39 26.53 -11.67
N SER A 10 1.58 26.17 -11.17
CA SER A 10 1.81 25.95 -9.74
C SER A 10 2.59 27.12 -9.17
N VAL A 11 2.09 27.69 -8.09
CA VAL A 11 2.79 28.73 -7.31
C VAL A 11 3.09 28.16 -5.94
N SER A 12 4.38 28.04 -5.61
CA SER A 12 4.84 27.49 -4.33
C SER A 12 5.60 28.54 -3.56
N LEU A 13 5.32 28.62 -2.26
CA LEU A 13 6.10 29.40 -1.31
C LEU A 13 7.05 28.44 -0.58
N CYS A 14 8.35 28.62 -0.76
CA CYS A 14 9.36 27.75 -0.17
C CYS A 14 10.25 28.54 0.78
N HIS A 15 10.55 27.96 1.94
CA HIS A 15 11.61 28.41 2.83
C HIS A 15 12.77 27.42 2.73
N LEU A 16 13.92 27.89 2.25
CA LEU A 16 15.15 27.11 2.13
C LEU A 16 16.12 27.58 3.23
N GLY A 17 16.37 26.73 4.22
CA GLY A 17 17.28 27.03 5.31
C GLY A 17 16.75 26.66 6.69
N THR A 18 17.47 27.10 7.73
CA THR A 18 17.05 26.89 9.14
C THR A 18 16.18 28.06 9.61
N GLY A 19 15.11 27.80 10.34
CA GLY A 19 14.19 28.78 10.87
C GLY A 19 12.75 28.52 10.47
N ALA A 20 11.87 29.51 10.71
CA ALA A 20 10.46 29.46 10.32
C ALA A 20 10.12 30.63 9.39
N ALA A 21 9.36 30.36 8.34
CA ALA A 21 8.79 31.40 7.48
C ALA A 21 7.27 31.34 7.58
N TRP A 22 6.65 32.51 7.72
CA TRP A 22 5.21 32.67 7.78
C TRP A 22 4.75 33.40 6.53
N PHE A 23 3.81 32.82 5.81
CA PHE A 23 3.22 33.43 4.62
C PHE A 23 1.74 33.68 4.92
N ASP A 24 1.29 34.91 4.68
CA ASP A 24 -0.09 35.33 4.90
C ASP A 24 -0.57 36.17 3.72
N ALA A 25 -1.88 36.14 3.46
CA ALA A 25 -2.56 36.95 2.44
C ALA A 25 -1.98 36.86 1.03
N LEU A 26 -1.54 35.68 0.58
CA LEU A 26 -1.11 35.49 -0.80
C LEU A 26 -2.27 35.75 -1.77
N THR A 27 -2.08 36.71 -2.67
CA THR A 27 -3.05 37.01 -3.73
C THR A 27 -2.46 36.68 -5.08
N LEU A 28 -3.09 35.74 -5.80
CA LEU A 28 -2.76 35.46 -7.20
C LEU A 28 -3.64 36.31 -8.12
N GLN A 29 -3.00 37.02 -9.06
CA GLN A 29 -3.71 37.76 -10.12
C GLN A 29 -3.31 37.23 -11.50
N LEU A 30 -4.31 36.92 -12.32
CA LEU A 30 -4.13 36.61 -13.73
C LEU A 30 -4.83 37.68 -14.56
N ASP A 31 -4.06 38.30 -15.48
CA ASP A 31 -4.54 39.41 -16.33
C ASP A 31 -5.22 40.55 -15.52
N GLY A 32 -4.62 40.89 -14.37
CA GLY A 32 -5.12 41.94 -13.49
C GLY A 32 -6.37 41.58 -12.67
N LYS A 33 -6.85 40.34 -12.75
CA LYS A 33 -7.97 39.86 -11.95
C LYS A 33 -7.48 38.95 -10.83
N VAL A 34 -7.97 39.18 -9.61
CA VAL A 34 -7.69 38.32 -8.47
C VAL A 34 -8.34 36.97 -8.70
N VAL A 35 -7.54 35.91 -8.61
CA VAL A 35 -8.03 34.53 -8.65
C VAL A 35 -8.60 34.24 -7.25
N GLN A 36 -9.91 34.23 -7.10
CA GLN A 36 -10.58 34.11 -5.80
C GLN A 36 -10.78 32.68 -5.32
N GLU A 37 -11.00 31.72 -6.16
CA GLU A 37 -11.07 30.30 -5.84
C GLU A 37 -10.73 29.51 -7.10
N VAL A 38 -9.86 28.53 -7.00
CA VAL A 38 -9.59 27.64 -8.11
C VAL A 38 -10.67 26.55 -8.13
N GLU A 39 -11.67 26.68 -9.02
CA GLU A 39 -12.46 25.51 -9.39
C GLU A 39 -11.54 24.54 -10.15
N ILE A 40 -11.11 23.47 -9.46
CA ILE A 40 -10.28 22.42 -10.08
C ILE A 40 -11.07 21.70 -11.18
N ALA A 41 -12.38 21.67 -11.05
CA ALA A 41 -13.33 21.14 -12.04
C ALA A 41 -14.73 21.75 -11.82
N PRO A 42 -15.64 21.65 -12.79
CA PRO A 42 -17.03 22.06 -12.60
C PRO A 42 -17.67 21.31 -11.41
N ALA A 43 -18.45 22.01 -10.62
CA ALA A 43 -19.20 21.40 -9.53
C ALA A 43 -20.15 20.30 -10.01
N PHE A 44 -20.32 19.27 -9.18
CA PHE A 44 -21.21 18.17 -9.49
C PHE A 44 -22.66 18.62 -9.64
N SER A 45 -23.30 18.21 -10.72
CA SER A 45 -24.72 18.50 -11.01
C SER A 45 -25.63 17.81 -9.97
N LYS A 46 -26.87 18.30 -9.87
CA LYS A 46 -27.90 17.69 -9.01
C LYS A 46 -28.10 16.20 -9.30
N LYS A 47 -28.05 15.79 -10.57
CA LYS A 47 -28.20 14.37 -11.00
C LYS A 47 -27.03 13.51 -10.51
N GLN A 48 -25.81 14.00 -10.64
CA GLN A 48 -24.60 13.32 -10.14
C GLN A 48 -24.63 13.17 -8.62
N MET A 49 -24.98 14.24 -7.90
CA MET A 49 -25.12 14.20 -6.44
C MET A 49 -26.24 13.24 -5.96
N GLN A 50 -27.35 13.18 -6.69
CA GLN A 50 -28.43 12.20 -6.40
C GLN A 50 -27.93 10.77 -6.58
N TRP A 51 -27.16 10.51 -7.64
CA TRP A 51 -26.59 9.20 -7.88
C TRP A 51 -25.60 8.81 -6.76
N LEU A 52 -24.66 9.69 -6.41
CA LEU A 52 -23.71 9.47 -5.31
C LEU A 52 -24.44 9.17 -4.00
N ASN A 53 -25.44 9.98 -3.67
CA ASN A 53 -26.23 9.78 -2.45
C ASN A 53 -26.95 8.42 -2.42
N LYS A 54 -27.40 7.91 -3.57
CA LYS A 54 -28.04 6.59 -3.68
C LYS A 54 -27.02 5.45 -3.62
N ALA A 55 -25.86 5.62 -4.27
CA ALA A 55 -24.81 4.60 -4.36
C ALA A 55 -23.98 4.45 -3.07
N ALA A 56 -23.95 5.50 -2.24
CA ALA A 56 -23.16 5.52 -1.01
C ALA A 56 -23.92 4.86 0.16
N SER A 57 -23.32 3.86 0.78
CA SER A 57 -23.74 3.26 2.05
C SER A 57 -23.03 3.97 3.20
N PRO A 58 -23.74 4.46 4.23
CA PRO A 58 -23.12 5.12 5.38
C PRO A 58 -22.41 4.09 6.27
N LEU A 59 -21.24 4.45 6.78
CA LEU A 59 -20.55 3.70 7.84
C LEU A 59 -21.02 4.21 9.21
N LYS A 60 -21.31 3.31 10.14
CA LYS A 60 -21.66 3.69 11.53
C LYS A 60 -20.46 4.24 12.29
N THR A 61 -19.29 3.70 12.00
CA THR A 61 -18.01 4.12 12.56
C THR A 61 -16.87 3.74 11.63
N VAL A 62 -15.76 4.45 11.73
CA VAL A 62 -14.47 4.10 11.11
C VAL A 62 -13.54 3.40 12.10
N ASP A 63 -13.94 3.28 13.36
CA ASP A 63 -13.10 2.71 14.41
C ASP A 63 -13.03 1.19 14.33
N ALA A 64 -11.84 0.67 14.61
CA ALA A 64 -11.65 -0.73 14.87
C ALA A 64 -12.40 -1.15 16.14
N LEU A 65 -12.88 -2.40 16.15
CA LEU A 65 -13.51 -2.97 17.35
C LEU A 65 -12.43 -3.33 18.37
N PRO A 66 -12.64 -3.02 19.67
CA PRO A 66 -11.76 -3.52 20.72
C PRO A 66 -11.70 -5.05 20.70
N PRO A 67 -10.57 -5.66 21.09
CA PRO A 67 -10.45 -7.10 21.21
C PRO A 67 -11.57 -7.70 22.10
N GLY A 68 -12.27 -8.71 21.58
CA GLY A 68 -13.38 -9.37 22.28
C GLY A 68 -14.71 -8.63 22.28
N ALA A 69 -14.81 -7.45 21.65
CA ALA A 69 -16.09 -6.78 21.48
C ALA A 69 -17.00 -7.57 20.51
N PRO A 70 -18.32 -7.62 20.76
CA PRO A 70 -19.27 -8.20 19.83
C PRO A 70 -19.14 -7.54 18.45
N ALA A 71 -19.01 -8.35 17.42
CA ALA A 71 -18.84 -7.85 16.06
C ALA A 71 -20.13 -7.18 15.58
N ALA A 72 -20.11 -5.84 15.46
CA ALA A 72 -21.18 -5.03 14.89
C ALA A 72 -20.80 -4.62 13.46
N PHE A 73 -21.24 -5.42 12.48
CA PHE A 73 -20.84 -5.27 11.07
C PHE A 73 -22.02 -5.00 10.12
N GLU A 74 -23.17 -4.58 10.62
CA GLU A 74 -24.37 -4.42 9.77
C GLU A 74 -24.15 -3.40 8.66
N ASP A 75 -23.36 -2.35 8.93
CA ASP A 75 -23.00 -1.32 7.97
C ASP A 75 -21.90 -1.74 6.98
N LEU A 76 -21.24 -2.89 7.20
CA LEU A 76 -20.24 -3.45 6.29
C LEU A 76 -20.81 -4.49 5.31
N SER A 77 -22.13 -4.69 5.28
CA SER A 77 -22.77 -5.62 4.34
C SER A 77 -22.46 -5.29 2.88
N ALA A 78 -22.39 -4.00 2.53
CA ALA A 78 -22.00 -3.55 1.20
C ALA A 78 -20.53 -3.91 0.89
N PHE A 79 -19.60 -3.81 1.85
CA PHE A 79 -18.21 -4.26 1.69
C PHE A 79 -18.16 -5.78 1.40
N GLY A 80 -18.87 -6.57 2.16
CA GLY A 80 -19.00 -8.01 1.91
C GLY A 80 -19.56 -8.33 0.53
N ALA A 81 -20.58 -7.61 0.08
CA ALA A 81 -21.19 -7.78 -1.23
C ALA A 81 -20.22 -7.42 -2.38
N ILE A 82 -19.41 -6.37 -2.23
CA ILE A 82 -18.38 -5.98 -3.21
C ILE A 82 -17.23 -6.99 -3.22
N ALA A 83 -16.72 -7.37 -2.05
CA ALA A 83 -15.68 -8.38 -1.91
C ALA A 83 -16.12 -9.73 -2.50
N GLY A 84 -17.38 -10.13 -2.29
CA GLY A 84 -17.97 -11.33 -2.88
C GLY A 84 -17.09 -12.57 -2.69
N ASN A 85 -16.76 -13.24 -3.79
CA ASN A 85 -15.89 -14.41 -3.83
C ASN A 85 -14.42 -14.09 -4.11
N ALA A 86 -14.01 -12.82 -3.99
CA ALA A 86 -12.61 -12.45 -4.20
C ALA A 86 -11.67 -13.25 -3.28
N LYS A 87 -10.52 -13.60 -3.82
CA LYS A 87 -9.43 -14.28 -3.09
C LYS A 87 -8.41 -13.28 -2.55
N ILE A 88 -8.26 -12.16 -3.23
CA ILE A 88 -7.40 -11.04 -2.81
C ILE A 88 -8.28 -9.82 -2.71
N ILE A 89 -8.37 -9.26 -1.49
CA ILE A 89 -9.10 -8.04 -1.16
C ILE A 89 -8.06 -6.98 -0.81
N ALA A 90 -7.88 -6.01 -1.70
CA ALA A 90 -6.89 -4.95 -1.53
C ALA A 90 -7.55 -3.70 -0.95
N LEU A 91 -7.02 -3.21 0.16
CA LEU A 91 -7.44 -2.02 0.89
C LEU A 91 -6.37 -0.94 0.71
N GLY A 92 -6.77 0.16 0.12
CA GLY A 92 -5.90 1.29 -0.17
C GLY A 92 -5.79 2.31 0.94
N GLU A 93 -5.13 3.39 0.63
CA GLU A 93 -5.05 4.64 1.43
C GLU A 93 -4.53 5.77 0.57
N ALA A 94 -5.14 6.95 0.69
CA ALA A 94 -4.66 8.15 0.01
C ALA A 94 -3.46 8.80 0.71
N THR A 95 -3.15 8.40 1.95
CA THR A 95 -2.01 8.87 2.75
C THR A 95 -1.47 7.74 3.62
N HIS A 96 -0.16 7.70 3.88
CA HIS A 96 0.46 6.68 4.75
C HIS A 96 0.43 7.03 6.26
N GLY A 97 -0.24 8.07 6.68
CA GLY A 97 -0.16 8.52 8.07
C GLY A 97 -1.49 8.94 8.71
N THR A 98 -2.61 8.40 8.25
CA THR A 98 -3.95 8.74 8.72
C THR A 98 -4.51 7.69 9.67
N SER A 99 -4.81 8.08 10.90
CA SER A 99 -5.32 7.21 11.96
C SER A 99 -6.64 6.52 11.57
N GLU A 100 -7.60 7.28 11.03
CA GLU A 100 -8.90 6.76 10.63
C GLU A 100 -8.81 5.72 9.50
N PHE A 101 -7.88 5.89 8.56
CA PHE A 101 -7.63 4.90 7.51
C PHE A 101 -7.15 3.58 8.10
N PHE A 102 -6.22 3.64 9.05
CA PHE A 102 -5.67 2.45 9.69
C PHE A 102 -6.72 1.73 10.54
N ARG A 103 -7.51 2.48 11.31
CA ARG A 103 -8.61 1.93 12.11
C ARG A 103 -9.70 1.31 11.24
N LEU A 104 -10.08 1.98 10.14
CA LEU A 104 -11.06 1.45 9.20
C LEU A 104 -10.55 0.16 8.52
N LYS A 105 -9.29 0.13 8.07
CA LYS A 105 -8.71 -1.09 7.50
C LYS A 105 -8.60 -2.24 8.50
N HIS A 106 -8.28 -1.94 9.77
CA HIS A 106 -8.35 -2.93 10.84
C HIS A 106 -9.78 -3.50 10.98
N ARG A 107 -10.80 -2.64 11.01
CA ARG A 107 -12.21 -3.04 11.08
C ARG A 107 -12.63 -3.89 9.88
N LEU A 108 -12.19 -3.52 8.67
CA LEU A 108 -12.46 -4.28 7.43
C LEU A 108 -11.72 -5.64 7.43
N LEU A 109 -10.50 -5.69 7.96
CA LEU A 109 -9.79 -6.96 8.15
C LEU A 109 -10.53 -7.86 9.13
N THR A 110 -10.98 -7.34 10.28
CA THR A 110 -11.77 -8.09 11.24
C THR A 110 -13.01 -8.70 10.56
N TYR A 111 -13.75 -7.89 9.79
CA TYR A 111 -14.87 -8.39 8.99
C TYR A 111 -14.44 -9.49 8.00
N ALA A 112 -13.35 -9.28 7.28
CA ALA A 112 -12.86 -10.24 6.29
C ALA A 112 -12.44 -11.57 6.94
N VAL A 113 -11.83 -11.52 8.12
CA VAL A 113 -11.46 -12.71 8.89
C VAL A 113 -12.70 -13.47 9.39
N GLU A 114 -13.64 -12.76 10.03
CA GLU A 114 -14.78 -13.39 10.69
C GLU A 114 -15.92 -13.78 9.73
N LYS A 115 -16.17 -12.99 8.69
CA LYS A 115 -17.31 -13.18 7.78
C LYS A 115 -16.94 -13.71 6.41
N LEU A 116 -15.71 -13.45 5.94
CA LEU A 116 -15.28 -13.88 4.61
C LEU A 116 -14.21 -14.97 4.64
N GLY A 117 -13.72 -15.38 5.81
CA GLY A 117 -12.72 -16.45 5.96
C GLY A 117 -11.32 -16.06 5.48
N ALA A 118 -10.94 -14.79 5.59
CA ALA A 118 -9.57 -14.37 5.30
C ALA A 118 -8.60 -14.92 6.36
N ARG A 119 -7.46 -15.47 5.93
CA ARG A 119 -6.44 -16.06 6.84
C ARG A 119 -5.04 -15.54 6.56
N VAL A 120 -4.90 -14.60 5.64
CA VAL A 120 -3.65 -13.90 5.36
C VAL A 120 -3.93 -12.42 5.33
N PHE A 121 -3.17 -11.67 6.10
CA PHE A 121 -3.04 -10.22 5.99
C PHE A 121 -1.65 -9.91 5.44
N ALA A 122 -1.55 -9.10 4.41
CA ALA A 122 -0.30 -8.70 3.79
C ALA A 122 -0.18 -7.18 3.70
N ILE A 123 0.93 -6.62 4.14
CA ILE A 123 1.19 -5.18 4.21
C ILE A 123 2.35 -4.78 3.28
N GLU A 124 2.28 -3.55 2.76
CA GLU A 124 3.33 -2.92 1.94
C GLU A 124 4.59 -2.64 2.78
N ASP A 125 5.30 -3.70 3.11
CA ASP A 125 6.57 -3.64 3.81
C ASP A 125 7.47 -4.81 3.39
N ASN A 126 8.75 -4.70 3.68
CA ASN A 126 9.76 -5.69 3.33
C ASN A 126 9.39 -7.09 3.82
N GLN A 127 9.33 -8.05 2.90
CA GLN A 127 8.80 -9.38 3.16
C GLN A 127 9.49 -10.06 4.36
N LEU A 128 10.81 -9.99 4.47
CA LEU A 128 11.55 -10.66 5.55
C LEU A 128 11.58 -9.87 6.87
N VAL A 129 11.42 -8.55 6.83
CA VAL A 129 11.27 -7.73 8.04
C VAL A 129 10.00 -8.13 8.76
N VAL A 130 8.90 -8.27 8.02
CA VAL A 130 7.57 -8.58 8.56
C VAL A 130 7.47 -10.00 9.12
N GLU A 131 8.39 -10.91 8.81
CA GLU A 131 8.40 -12.25 9.41
C GLU A 131 8.56 -12.24 10.95
N ARG A 132 9.11 -11.17 11.53
CA ARG A 132 9.10 -10.98 12.99
C ARG A 132 7.67 -10.81 13.52
N VAL A 133 6.87 -9.99 12.83
CA VAL A 133 5.45 -9.80 13.17
C VAL A 133 4.68 -11.11 13.01
N ASN A 134 4.92 -11.80 11.89
CA ASN A 134 4.29 -13.11 11.64
C ASN A 134 4.60 -14.13 12.75
N ASN A 135 5.86 -14.21 13.19
CA ASN A 135 6.26 -15.08 14.29
C ASN A 135 5.60 -14.69 15.62
N TYR A 136 5.45 -13.39 15.88
CA TYR A 136 4.73 -12.92 17.06
C TYR A 136 3.22 -13.29 16.98
N VAL A 137 2.55 -13.00 15.88
CA VAL A 137 1.11 -13.26 15.81
C VAL A 137 0.78 -14.76 15.79
N LEU A 138 1.61 -15.60 15.20
CA LEU A 138 1.40 -17.05 15.14
C LEU A 138 1.82 -17.79 16.41
N HIS A 139 2.96 -17.40 17.00
CA HIS A 139 3.65 -18.17 18.04
C HIS A 139 3.86 -17.41 19.34
N GLY A 140 3.68 -16.07 19.37
CA GLY A 140 3.94 -15.24 20.54
C GLY A 140 5.42 -14.97 20.78
N THR A 141 6.28 -15.10 19.76
CA THR A 141 7.72 -14.88 19.89
C THR A 141 8.02 -13.39 20.04
N GLY A 142 8.63 -13.00 21.16
CA GLY A 142 8.95 -11.61 21.47
C GLY A 142 7.73 -10.81 21.97
N THR A 143 7.72 -9.50 21.70
CA THR A 143 6.62 -8.58 22.06
C THR A 143 5.98 -8.00 20.81
N ALA A 144 4.74 -7.51 20.92
CA ALA A 144 4.05 -6.86 19.81
C ALA A 144 4.88 -5.68 19.26
N ARG A 145 5.30 -4.77 20.12
CA ARG A 145 6.10 -3.60 19.76
C ARG A 145 7.48 -4.00 19.19
N GLY A 146 8.17 -4.95 19.83
CA GLY A 146 9.48 -5.44 19.36
C GLY A 146 9.41 -6.12 17.99
N SER A 147 8.28 -6.74 17.65
CA SER A 147 8.09 -7.39 16.34
C SER A 147 8.05 -6.39 15.18
N MET A 148 7.69 -5.13 15.43
CA MET A 148 7.66 -4.06 14.43
C MET A 148 9.04 -3.48 14.09
N TYR A 149 10.09 -3.88 14.79
CA TYR A 149 11.43 -3.34 14.55
C TYR A 149 11.91 -3.60 13.12
N GLY A 150 12.30 -2.52 12.43
CA GLY A 150 12.77 -2.54 11.04
C GLY A 150 11.67 -2.41 9.99
N MET A 151 10.40 -2.39 10.38
CA MET A 151 9.31 -2.00 9.46
C MET A 151 9.46 -0.54 9.02
N PHE A 152 8.89 -0.19 7.89
CA PHE A 152 8.87 1.20 7.45
C PHE A 152 8.27 2.11 8.51
N GLY A 153 8.82 3.33 8.62
CA GLY A 153 8.42 4.29 9.65
C GLY A 153 6.93 4.62 9.65
N VAL A 154 6.31 4.61 8.48
CA VAL A 154 4.87 4.84 8.30
C VAL A 154 3.99 3.80 9.00
N TRP A 155 4.49 2.60 9.22
CA TRP A 155 3.77 1.52 9.92
C TRP A 155 4.09 1.43 11.42
N GLN A 156 5.09 2.17 11.91
CA GLN A 156 5.50 2.12 13.32
C GLN A 156 4.62 3.04 14.18
N ASN A 157 3.32 2.83 14.15
CA ASN A 157 2.30 3.62 14.83
C ASN A 157 1.40 2.74 15.72
N GLN A 158 0.57 3.38 16.54
CA GLN A 158 -0.30 2.70 17.51
C GLN A 158 -1.38 1.87 16.81
N GLU A 159 -1.93 2.37 15.71
CA GLU A 159 -3.01 1.71 15.00
C GLU A 159 -2.57 0.38 14.39
N VAL A 160 -1.34 0.30 13.85
CA VAL A 160 -0.74 -0.96 13.36
C VAL A 160 -0.37 -1.88 14.52
N LEU A 161 0.13 -1.33 15.64
CA LEU A 161 0.39 -2.10 16.85
C LEU A 161 -0.90 -2.76 17.38
N ASP A 162 -2.00 -2.02 17.42
CA ASP A 162 -3.31 -2.54 17.85
C ASP A 162 -3.82 -3.64 16.91
N LEU A 163 -3.62 -3.47 15.60
CA LEU A 163 -3.92 -4.52 14.61
C LEU A 163 -3.10 -5.81 14.87
N ILE A 164 -1.79 -5.68 15.13
CA ILE A 164 -0.91 -6.81 15.45
C ILE A 164 -1.40 -7.52 16.73
N LYS A 165 -1.72 -6.75 17.77
CA LYS A 165 -2.28 -7.29 19.03
C LYS A 165 -3.62 -8.01 18.80
N TRP A 166 -4.49 -7.44 17.95
CA TRP A 166 -5.77 -8.07 17.61
C TRP A 166 -5.56 -9.40 16.88
N ILE A 167 -4.70 -9.45 15.85
CA ILE A 167 -4.39 -10.71 15.14
C ILE A 167 -3.83 -11.76 16.11
N ARG A 168 -2.95 -11.35 17.02
CA ARG A 168 -2.42 -12.28 18.05
C ARG A 168 -3.51 -12.82 18.96
N ALA A 169 -4.41 -11.98 19.45
CA ALA A 169 -5.53 -12.38 20.29
C ALA A 169 -6.47 -13.33 19.56
N TYR A 170 -6.79 -13.02 18.29
CA TYR A 170 -7.57 -13.93 17.43
C TYR A 170 -6.89 -15.30 17.31
N ASN A 171 -5.60 -15.35 17.01
CA ASN A 171 -4.84 -16.57 16.81
C ASN A 171 -4.71 -17.44 18.09
N VAL A 172 -4.72 -16.81 19.27
CA VAL A 172 -4.76 -17.53 20.56
C VAL A 172 -6.10 -18.22 20.75
N GLN A 173 -7.19 -17.56 20.36
CA GLN A 173 -8.56 -18.11 20.48
C GLN A 173 -8.87 -19.13 19.38
N HIS A 174 -8.16 -19.10 18.24
CA HIS A 174 -8.38 -19.97 17.08
C HIS A 174 -7.08 -20.69 16.67
N PRO A 175 -6.56 -21.62 17.50
CA PRO A 175 -5.24 -22.23 17.29
C PRO A 175 -5.11 -23.02 15.99
N ASP A 176 -6.22 -23.56 15.47
CA ASP A 176 -6.26 -24.37 14.25
C ASP A 176 -6.64 -23.55 12.99
N ASP A 177 -6.99 -22.28 13.17
CA ASP A 177 -7.51 -21.41 12.10
C ASP A 177 -6.90 -19.99 12.16
N LYS A 178 -5.58 -19.93 12.22
CA LYS A 178 -4.81 -18.71 12.45
C LYS A 178 -4.75 -17.80 11.23
N VAL A 179 -4.61 -16.50 11.50
CA VAL A 179 -4.32 -15.46 10.53
C VAL A 179 -2.82 -15.20 10.50
N ALA A 180 -2.20 -15.32 9.32
CA ALA A 180 -0.81 -14.95 9.08
C ALA A 180 -0.68 -13.44 8.77
N PHE A 181 0.43 -12.82 9.20
CA PHE A 181 0.80 -11.45 8.89
C PHE A 181 2.04 -11.45 7.99
N ARG A 182 1.95 -10.94 6.76
CA ARG A 182 2.99 -11.02 5.74
C ARG A 182 3.39 -9.64 5.21
N GLY A 183 4.64 -9.50 4.76
CA GLY A 183 5.09 -8.40 3.91
C GLY A 183 5.22 -8.86 2.46
N PHE A 184 5.23 -7.93 1.52
CA PHE A 184 5.39 -8.26 0.10
C PHE A 184 6.35 -7.35 -0.66
N ASP A 185 6.96 -6.36 -0.01
CA ASP A 185 7.97 -5.49 -0.61
C ASP A 185 9.37 -6.12 -0.57
N MET A 186 10.29 -5.59 -1.38
CA MET A 186 11.62 -6.17 -1.61
C MET A 186 12.75 -5.12 -1.47
N GLN A 187 12.51 -3.99 -0.81
CA GLN A 187 13.47 -2.89 -0.68
C GLN A 187 14.61 -3.15 0.35
N ASN A 188 14.57 -4.28 1.06
CA ASN A 188 15.67 -4.69 1.94
C ASN A 188 16.58 -5.69 1.24
N LEU A 189 17.87 -5.45 1.24
CA LEU A 189 18.88 -6.33 0.63
C LEU A 189 19.54 -7.28 1.64
N GLU A 190 19.81 -6.81 2.86
CA GLU A 190 20.62 -7.54 3.83
C GLU A 190 19.95 -8.83 4.30
N LEU A 191 18.68 -8.75 4.70
CA LEU A 191 17.95 -9.93 5.20
C LEU A 191 17.81 -11.04 4.15
N PRO A 192 17.48 -10.76 2.88
CA PRO A 192 17.50 -11.78 1.83
C PRO A 192 18.86 -12.41 1.62
N LEU A 193 19.94 -11.63 1.56
CA LEU A 193 21.30 -12.14 1.40
C LEU A 193 21.72 -13.07 2.55
N ASP A 194 21.47 -12.64 3.79
CA ASP A 194 21.81 -13.44 4.98
C ASP A 194 20.96 -14.71 5.09
N SER A 195 19.68 -14.61 4.74
CA SER A 195 18.77 -15.76 4.76
C SER A 195 19.11 -16.78 3.68
N LEU A 196 19.45 -16.30 2.47
CA LEU A 196 19.94 -17.15 1.38
C LEU A 196 21.24 -17.87 1.77
N SER A 197 22.18 -17.14 2.37
CA SER A 197 23.46 -17.71 2.82
C SER A 197 23.25 -18.80 3.87
N ARG A 198 22.38 -18.57 4.87
CA ARG A 198 22.02 -19.56 5.90
C ARG A 198 21.34 -20.79 5.29
N PHE A 199 20.41 -20.56 4.36
CA PHE A 199 19.71 -21.63 3.67
C PHE A 199 20.69 -22.52 2.88
N LEU A 200 21.54 -21.93 2.04
CA LEU A 200 22.51 -22.66 1.22
C LEU A 200 23.58 -23.36 2.07
N LYS A 201 24.04 -22.73 3.17
CA LYS A 201 24.96 -23.39 4.12
C LYS A 201 24.41 -24.71 4.65
N LYS A 202 23.10 -24.79 4.86
CA LYS A 202 22.42 -25.99 5.35
C LYS A 202 22.15 -27.02 4.25
N HIS A 203 21.73 -26.56 3.06
CA HIS A 203 21.17 -27.44 2.02
C HIS A 203 22.15 -27.76 0.90
N ASP A 204 23.06 -26.85 0.54
CA ASP A 204 24.05 -27.03 -0.55
C ASP A 204 25.26 -26.11 -0.36
N PRO A 205 26.24 -26.51 0.51
CA PRO A 205 27.44 -25.70 0.77
C PRO A 205 28.30 -25.41 -0.47
N ALA A 206 28.29 -26.30 -1.47
CA ALA A 206 29.02 -26.08 -2.72
C ALA A 206 28.37 -24.96 -3.56
N LEU A 207 27.03 -24.92 -3.60
CA LEU A 207 26.29 -23.86 -4.27
C LEU A 207 26.46 -22.53 -3.53
N LEU A 208 26.58 -22.54 -2.18
CA LEU A 208 26.83 -21.32 -1.40
C LEU A 208 28.09 -20.60 -1.87
N GLU A 209 29.20 -21.32 -2.10
CA GLU A 209 30.45 -20.71 -2.57
C GLU A 209 30.23 -19.98 -3.92
N THR A 210 29.58 -20.64 -4.87
CA THR A 210 29.29 -20.08 -6.20
C THR A 210 28.39 -18.84 -6.09
N VAL A 211 27.29 -18.92 -5.33
CA VAL A 211 26.33 -17.84 -5.16
C VAL A 211 26.97 -16.66 -4.40
N SER A 212 27.81 -16.93 -3.41
CA SER A 212 28.53 -15.87 -2.65
C SER A 212 29.50 -15.08 -3.55
N LYS A 213 30.19 -15.74 -4.47
CA LYS A 213 31.06 -15.08 -5.46
C LYS A 213 30.26 -14.18 -6.40
N LEU A 214 29.12 -14.67 -6.91
CA LEU A 214 28.23 -13.88 -7.79
C LEU A 214 27.68 -12.64 -7.10
N LEU A 215 27.32 -12.73 -5.83
CA LEU A 215 26.66 -11.66 -5.09
C LEU A 215 27.63 -10.77 -4.30
N ALA A 216 28.95 -10.97 -4.39
CA ALA A 216 29.95 -10.29 -3.56
C ALA A 216 29.88 -8.76 -3.71
N ASP A 217 29.87 -8.25 -4.93
CA ASP A 217 29.83 -6.81 -5.21
C ASP A 217 28.49 -6.18 -4.79
N LEU A 218 27.38 -6.86 -5.06
CA LEU A 218 26.05 -6.42 -4.61
C LEU A 218 25.97 -6.39 -3.09
N LYS A 219 26.52 -7.37 -2.40
CA LYS A 219 26.56 -7.40 -0.93
C LYS A 219 27.40 -6.26 -0.36
N LYS A 220 28.53 -5.93 -0.99
CA LYS A 220 29.44 -4.89 -0.53
C LYS A 220 28.85 -3.49 -0.74
N ASP A 221 28.32 -3.21 -1.92
CA ASP A 221 28.04 -1.83 -2.38
C ASP A 221 26.55 -1.57 -2.62
N GLY A 222 25.70 -2.61 -2.59
CA GLY A 222 24.29 -2.54 -2.98
C GLY A 222 23.42 -1.63 -2.11
N ALA A 223 23.77 -1.45 -0.82
CA ALA A 223 23.07 -0.53 0.08
C ALA A 223 23.07 0.93 -0.42
N ASN A 224 24.07 1.31 -1.22
CA ASN A 224 24.23 2.62 -1.84
C ASN A 224 23.86 2.61 -3.34
N SER A 225 22.91 1.79 -3.74
CA SER A 225 22.53 1.57 -5.14
C SER A 225 22.17 2.86 -5.90
N TRP A 226 21.67 3.89 -5.22
CA TRP A 226 21.33 5.18 -5.80
C TRP A 226 22.53 5.92 -6.41
N SER A 227 23.76 5.72 -5.89
CA SER A 227 24.99 6.36 -6.37
C SER A 227 25.80 5.49 -7.35
N ALA A 228 25.43 4.23 -7.53
CA ALA A 228 26.12 3.30 -8.41
C ALA A 228 25.86 3.62 -9.89
N SER A 229 26.87 3.36 -10.74
CA SER A 229 26.73 3.49 -12.20
C SER A 229 25.77 2.45 -12.78
N ASP A 230 25.18 2.74 -13.94
CA ASP A 230 24.30 1.79 -14.64
C ASP A 230 25.01 0.50 -15.04
N SER A 231 26.30 0.57 -15.37
CA SER A 231 27.12 -0.61 -15.64
C SER A 231 27.28 -1.50 -14.40
N THR A 232 27.50 -0.89 -13.24
CA THR A 232 27.58 -1.60 -11.94
C THR A 232 26.25 -2.25 -11.61
N LYS A 233 25.14 -1.50 -11.70
CA LYS A 233 23.77 -2.03 -11.46
C LYS A 233 23.42 -3.15 -12.42
N SER A 234 23.82 -3.03 -13.69
CA SER A 234 23.66 -4.10 -14.71
C SER A 234 24.40 -5.37 -14.32
N ALA A 235 25.65 -5.26 -13.86
CA ALA A 235 26.41 -6.40 -13.37
C ALA A 235 25.77 -7.07 -12.16
N TRP A 236 25.32 -6.27 -11.19
CA TRP A 236 24.57 -6.80 -10.02
C TRP A 236 23.31 -7.57 -10.42
N PHE A 237 22.52 -7.02 -11.35
CA PHE A 237 21.31 -7.69 -11.82
C PHE A 237 21.61 -9.01 -12.57
N ILE A 238 22.60 -9.01 -13.46
CA ILE A 238 23.02 -10.22 -14.20
C ILE A 238 23.44 -11.30 -13.22
N ASN A 239 24.28 -10.98 -12.25
CA ASN A 239 24.79 -11.90 -11.23
C ASN A 239 23.67 -12.40 -10.29
N ALA A 240 22.80 -11.51 -9.83
CA ALA A 240 21.65 -11.87 -8.99
C ALA A 240 20.65 -12.77 -9.73
N ARG A 241 20.40 -12.51 -11.01
CA ARG A 241 19.57 -13.37 -11.87
C ARG A 241 20.20 -14.74 -12.05
N GLN A 242 21.52 -14.82 -12.25
CA GLN A 242 22.23 -16.09 -12.36
C GLN A 242 22.18 -16.85 -11.03
N ALA A 243 22.41 -16.21 -9.90
CA ALA A 243 22.28 -16.79 -8.57
C ALA A 243 20.88 -17.36 -8.32
N HIS A 244 19.83 -16.59 -8.62
CA HIS A 244 18.44 -17.05 -8.52
C HIS A 244 18.17 -18.27 -9.43
N SER A 245 18.68 -18.26 -10.65
CA SER A 245 18.53 -19.39 -11.61
C SER A 245 19.19 -20.66 -11.08
N LEU A 246 20.42 -20.57 -10.55
CA LEU A 246 21.14 -21.69 -9.97
C LEU A 246 20.41 -22.29 -8.76
N VAL A 247 19.91 -21.44 -7.86
CA VAL A 247 19.14 -21.85 -6.68
C VAL A 247 17.82 -22.52 -7.10
N SER A 248 17.09 -21.90 -8.05
CA SER A 248 15.81 -22.41 -8.54
C SER A 248 15.96 -23.76 -9.24
N ALA A 249 17.06 -24.00 -9.96
CA ALA A 249 17.33 -25.27 -10.64
C ALA A 249 17.46 -26.46 -9.65
N LYS A 250 17.81 -26.19 -8.39
CA LYS A 250 17.92 -27.21 -7.34
C LYS A 250 16.61 -27.59 -6.67
N LYS A 251 15.53 -26.82 -6.92
CA LYS A 251 14.23 -26.98 -6.25
C LYS A 251 13.75 -28.44 -6.24
N GLN A 252 13.67 -29.05 -7.41
CA GLN A 252 13.14 -30.40 -7.52
C GLN A 252 13.98 -31.44 -6.78
N SER A 253 15.31 -31.32 -6.86
CA SER A 253 16.23 -32.20 -6.13
C SER A 253 16.07 -32.07 -4.62
N TRP A 254 15.96 -30.84 -4.09
CA TRP A 254 15.74 -30.62 -2.67
C TRP A 254 14.36 -31.12 -2.21
N LEU A 255 13.29 -30.90 -3.00
CA LEU A 255 11.94 -31.39 -2.68
C LEU A 255 11.86 -32.91 -2.65
N THR A 256 12.64 -33.61 -3.51
CA THR A 256 12.73 -35.09 -3.47
C THR A 256 13.34 -35.58 -2.16
N GLY A 257 14.23 -34.80 -1.55
CA GLY A 257 14.84 -35.10 -0.25
C GLY A 257 14.04 -34.61 0.97
N ALA A 258 13.00 -33.79 0.76
CA ALA A 258 12.18 -33.26 1.84
C ALA A 258 11.32 -34.36 2.50
N ARG A 259 11.31 -34.39 3.84
CA ARG A 259 10.59 -35.37 4.64
C ARG A 259 9.34 -34.84 5.29
N THR A 260 9.26 -33.52 5.45
CA THR A 260 8.18 -32.83 6.16
C THR A 260 7.65 -31.66 5.35
N GLN A 261 6.44 -31.21 5.67
CA GLN A 261 5.89 -29.96 5.10
C GLN A 261 6.79 -28.77 5.43
N GLN A 262 7.44 -28.78 6.59
CA GLN A 262 8.38 -27.72 7.00
C GLN A 262 9.63 -27.69 6.12
N ASP A 263 10.13 -28.86 5.68
CA ASP A 263 11.24 -28.92 4.72
C ASP A 263 10.83 -28.31 3.37
N CYS A 264 9.64 -28.67 2.86
CA CYS A 264 9.10 -28.08 1.63
C CYS A 264 8.97 -26.54 1.75
N LEU A 265 8.41 -26.04 2.84
CA LEU A 265 8.32 -24.61 3.10
C LEU A 265 9.69 -23.94 3.17
N SER A 266 10.66 -24.57 3.83
CA SER A 266 12.06 -24.06 3.88
C SER A 266 12.69 -23.93 2.49
N ILE A 267 12.44 -24.89 1.62
CA ILE A 267 12.94 -24.88 0.23
C ILE A 267 12.28 -23.74 -0.57
N GLU A 268 10.96 -23.57 -0.47
CA GLU A 268 10.25 -22.48 -1.14
C GLU A 268 10.80 -21.11 -0.69
N TRP A 269 11.00 -20.93 0.62
CA TRP A 269 11.62 -19.71 1.16
C TRP A 269 13.06 -19.54 0.68
N GLY A 270 13.87 -20.61 0.58
CA GLY A 270 15.23 -20.53 0.05
C GLY A 270 15.28 -19.96 -1.37
N ILE A 271 14.35 -20.38 -2.20
CA ILE A 271 14.21 -19.84 -3.57
C ILE A 271 13.73 -18.39 -3.54
N GLN A 272 12.77 -18.09 -2.68
CA GLN A 272 12.26 -16.71 -2.52
C GLN A 272 13.34 -15.74 -2.03
N TYR A 273 14.27 -16.18 -1.14
CA TYR A 273 15.39 -15.33 -0.73
C TYR A 273 16.25 -14.92 -1.93
N ALA A 274 16.57 -15.87 -2.81
CA ALA A 274 17.31 -15.58 -4.04
C ALA A 274 16.51 -14.68 -5.00
N ASN A 275 15.18 -14.86 -5.05
CA ASN A 275 14.30 -14.01 -5.86
C ASN A 275 14.25 -12.57 -5.32
N LEU A 276 14.17 -12.36 -4.01
CA LEU A 276 14.17 -11.02 -3.39
C LEU A 276 15.51 -10.30 -3.68
N VAL A 277 16.64 -11.00 -3.64
CA VAL A 277 17.95 -10.42 -4.04
C VAL A 277 17.94 -10.02 -5.53
N ARG A 278 17.39 -10.86 -6.42
CA ARG A 278 17.23 -10.55 -7.83
C ARG A 278 16.33 -9.32 -8.03
N GLN A 279 15.17 -9.28 -7.37
CA GLN A 279 14.22 -8.17 -7.45
C GLN A 279 14.85 -6.86 -6.97
N TYR A 280 15.62 -6.88 -5.87
CA TYR A 280 16.35 -5.71 -5.40
C TYR A 280 17.33 -5.18 -6.46
N ALA A 281 18.17 -6.05 -7.02
CA ALA A 281 19.15 -5.69 -8.03
C ALA A 281 18.49 -5.15 -9.33
N GLU A 282 17.38 -5.76 -9.75
CA GLU A 282 16.62 -5.32 -10.92
C GLU A 282 15.97 -3.95 -10.69
N ASN A 283 15.41 -3.71 -9.48
CA ASN A 283 14.85 -2.41 -9.12
C ASN A 283 15.92 -1.31 -9.10
N ALA A 284 17.10 -1.62 -8.56
CA ALA A 284 18.24 -0.69 -8.58
C ALA A 284 18.66 -0.31 -10.01
N LEU A 285 18.67 -1.28 -10.94
CA LEU A 285 19.00 -1.05 -12.34
C LEU A 285 17.93 -0.21 -13.07
N LYS A 286 16.65 -0.56 -12.88
CA LYS A 286 15.54 0.08 -13.61
C LYS A 286 15.18 1.45 -13.05
N GLY A 287 15.50 1.73 -11.79
CA GLY A 287 15.16 2.98 -11.12
C GLY A 287 13.67 3.07 -10.70
N HIS A 288 13.38 4.04 -9.85
CA HIS A 288 12.04 4.24 -9.29
C HIS A 288 10.96 4.55 -10.33
N GLU A 289 11.33 5.25 -11.40
CA GLU A 289 10.39 5.66 -12.46
C GLU A 289 9.85 4.48 -13.30
N SER A 290 10.50 3.33 -13.23
CA SER A 290 10.12 2.15 -14.02
C SER A 290 8.92 1.40 -13.49
N LEU A 291 8.46 1.70 -12.26
CA LEU A 291 7.46 0.92 -11.50
C LEU A 291 7.78 -0.58 -11.37
N TYR A 292 9.04 -0.94 -11.50
CA TYR A 292 9.45 -2.35 -11.34
C TYR A 292 9.15 -2.86 -9.94
N ARG A 293 9.20 -2.00 -8.91
CA ARG A 293 8.77 -2.33 -7.55
C ARG A 293 7.35 -2.88 -7.53
N ASP A 294 6.43 -2.31 -8.28
CA ASP A 294 5.04 -2.78 -8.40
C ASP A 294 4.94 -4.18 -9.03
N VAL A 295 5.75 -4.45 -10.05
CA VAL A 295 5.87 -5.79 -10.63
C VAL A 295 6.36 -6.79 -9.58
N ALA A 296 7.43 -6.45 -8.86
CA ALA A 296 8.01 -7.31 -7.83
C ALA A 296 7.02 -7.57 -6.67
N MET A 297 6.32 -6.53 -6.19
CA MET A 297 5.28 -6.68 -5.17
C MET A 297 4.13 -7.58 -5.64
N ALA A 298 3.69 -7.47 -6.90
CA ALA A 298 2.67 -8.35 -7.47
C ALA A 298 3.14 -9.81 -7.58
N GLU A 299 4.41 -10.03 -7.95
CA GLU A 299 5.04 -11.37 -7.93
C GLU A 299 5.05 -11.94 -6.51
N ASN A 300 5.46 -11.14 -5.51
CA ASN A 300 5.55 -11.55 -4.11
C ASN A 300 4.18 -11.87 -3.51
N ILE A 301 3.14 -11.06 -3.78
CA ILE A 301 1.76 -11.36 -3.37
C ILE A 301 1.30 -12.67 -4.01
N THR A 302 1.59 -12.88 -5.29
CA THR A 302 1.22 -14.11 -5.99
C THR A 302 1.93 -15.33 -5.39
N TRP A 303 3.21 -15.19 -5.06
CA TRP A 303 3.97 -16.23 -4.39
C TRP A 303 3.41 -16.51 -3.00
N LEU A 304 3.16 -15.49 -2.17
CA LEU A 304 2.52 -15.65 -0.86
C LEU A 304 1.18 -16.37 -0.98
N PHE A 305 0.36 -15.99 -1.97
CA PHE A 305 -0.93 -16.64 -2.19
C PHE A 305 -0.79 -18.11 -2.52
N SER A 306 0.23 -18.51 -3.28
CA SER A 306 0.51 -19.91 -3.63
C SER A 306 1.00 -20.74 -2.43
N MET A 307 1.54 -20.11 -1.38
CA MET A 307 2.04 -20.76 -0.18
C MET A 307 0.93 -21.17 0.80
N HIS A 308 -0.30 -20.73 0.55
CA HIS A 308 -1.46 -21.04 1.39
C HIS A 308 -2.37 -22.07 0.75
N ARG A 309 -3.24 -22.69 1.57
CA ARG A 309 -4.21 -23.71 1.11
C ARG A 309 -5.10 -23.13 0.00
N PRO A 310 -5.45 -23.93 -1.01
CA PRO A 310 -6.43 -23.53 -2.01
C PRO A 310 -7.72 -23.00 -1.36
N GLY A 311 -8.21 -21.87 -1.84
CA GLY A 311 -9.41 -21.25 -1.27
C GLY A 311 -9.17 -20.23 -0.16
N THR A 312 -7.95 -20.12 0.40
CA THR A 312 -7.58 -19.07 1.36
C THR A 312 -7.83 -17.70 0.76
N ARG A 313 -8.36 -16.78 1.58
CA ARG A 313 -8.47 -15.36 1.21
C ARG A 313 -7.38 -14.54 1.87
N MET A 314 -6.89 -13.55 1.12
CA MET A 314 -5.87 -12.61 1.55
C MET A 314 -6.42 -11.20 1.55
N VAL A 315 -6.13 -10.44 2.59
CA VAL A 315 -6.32 -8.98 2.63
C VAL A 315 -4.97 -8.33 2.41
N VAL A 316 -4.87 -7.45 1.42
CA VAL A 316 -3.66 -6.69 1.07
C VAL A 316 -3.85 -5.25 1.46
N TRP A 317 -2.85 -4.64 2.10
CA TRP A 317 -2.83 -3.26 2.51
C TRP A 317 -1.64 -2.54 1.86
N ALA A 318 -1.93 -1.56 1.02
CA ALA A 318 -0.95 -0.69 0.39
C ALA A 318 -1.56 0.68 0.08
N HIS A 319 -0.76 1.62 -0.43
CA HIS A 319 -1.25 2.89 -0.95
C HIS A 319 -2.25 2.68 -2.11
N ASP A 320 -3.21 3.60 -2.27
CA ASP A 320 -4.23 3.55 -3.34
C ASP A 320 -3.62 3.37 -4.73
N PHE A 321 -2.48 4.01 -4.98
CA PHE A 321 -1.72 3.84 -6.22
C PHE A 321 -1.40 2.36 -6.48
N HIS A 322 -0.79 1.68 -5.50
CA HIS A 322 -0.31 0.31 -5.67
C HIS A 322 -1.43 -0.71 -5.84
N ILE A 323 -2.60 -0.46 -5.24
CA ILE A 323 -3.74 -1.40 -5.34
C ILE A 323 -4.66 -1.15 -6.53
N SER A 324 -4.52 -0.05 -7.24
CA SER A 324 -5.40 0.32 -8.35
C SER A 324 -5.37 -0.71 -9.49
N ARG A 325 -6.51 -0.92 -10.17
CA ARG A 325 -6.71 -1.99 -11.16
C ARG A 325 -6.42 -1.61 -12.59
N GLY A 326 -6.51 -0.31 -12.89
CA GLY A 326 -6.38 0.20 -14.25
C GLY A 326 -5.01 0.73 -14.55
N GLU A 327 -4.79 1.06 -15.80
CA GLU A 327 -3.67 1.91 -16.20
C GLU A 327 -3.91 3.30 -15.65
N HIS A 328 -2.90 3.88 -15.03
CA HIS A 328 -2.99 5.27 -14.62
C HIS A 328 -3.03 6.13 -15.89
N PRO A 329 -4.02 7.03 -16.02
CA PRO A 329 -3.94 8.01 -17.08
C PRO A 329 -2.63 8.76 -16.88
N VAL A 330 -1.85 8.84 -17.95
CA VAL A 330 -0.62 9.61 -18.02
C VAL A 330 -1.01 11.06 -17.70
N ALA A 331 -0.83 11.50 -16.45
CA ALA A 331 -0.86 12.92 -16.17
C ALA A 331 0.33 13.54 -16.89
N GLU A 332 0.18 14.72 -17.49
CA GLU A 332 1.19 15.37 -18.32
C GLU A 332 2.51 15.64 -17.59
N ASN A 333 2.60 15.40 -16.28
CA ASN A 333 3.80 15.52 -15.43
C ASN A 333 4.07 14.21 -14.68
N ASN A 334 4.60 13.25 -15.37
CA ASN A 334 4.68 11.88 -14.91
C ASN A 334 5.88 11.53 -14.05
N TYR A 335 5.62 11.19 -12.81
CA TYR A 335 6.49 10.29 -12.04
C TYR A 335 6.17 8.79 -12.26
N TYR A 336 5.00 8.42 -12.85
CA TYR A 336 4.53 7.03 -12.86
C TYR A 336 4.04 6.59 -14.22
N ASN A 337 4.99 6.25 -15.11
CA ASN A 337 4.74 5.71 -16.46
C ASN A 337 4.64 4.18 -16.47
N GLY A 338 3.76 3.60 -15.65
CA GLY A 338 3.69 2.14 -15.62
C GLY A 338 2.41 1.57 -15.07
N ILE A 339 2.34 0.25 -14.99
CA ILE A 339 1.21 -0.50 -14.47
C ILE A 339 1.45 -0.78 -12.99
N SER A 340 0.50 -0.43 -12.12
CA SER A 340 0.55 -0.67 -10.67
C SER A 340 0.53 -2.16 -10.31
N MET A 341 0.93 -2.49 -9.08
CA MET A 341 0.81 -3.83 -8.50
C MET A 341 -0.62 -4.40 -8.67
N GLY A 342 -1.65 -3.60 -8.37
CA GLY A 342 -3.05 -3.99 -8.49
C GLY A 342 -3.48 -4.29 -9.92
N ALA A 343 -2.93 -3.58 -10.92
CA ALA A 343 -3.18 -3.87 -12.32
C ALA A 343 -2.58 -5.23 -12.73
N HIS A 344 -1.36 -5.55 -12.29
CA HIS A 344 -0.75 -6.87 -12.48
C HIS A 344 -1.57 -7.97 -11.81
N LEU A 345 -2.00 -7.76 -10.56
CA LEU A 345 -2.85 -8.71 -9.83
C LEU A 345 -4.22 -8.87 -10.47
N SER A 346 -4.84 -7.77 -10.91
CA SER A 346 -6.13 -7.79 -11.60
C SER A 346 -6.05 -8.55 -12.94
N LYS A 347 -4.99 -8.33 -13.71
CA LYS A 347 -4.75 -9.07 -14.96
C LYS A 347 -4.60 -10.57 -14.70
N LYS A 348 -3.89 -10.96 -13.64
CA LYS A 348 -3.62 -12.36 -13.31
C LYS A 348 -4.80 -13.09 -12.69
N HIS A 349 -5.52 -12.42 -11.76
CA HIS A 349 -6.56 -13.04 -10.93
C HIS A 349 -8.00 -12.67 -11.34
N GLY A 350 -8.18 -11.70 -12.26
CA GLY A 350 -9.49 -11.29 -12.74
C GLY A 350 -10.44 -10.88 -11.62
N ILE A 351 -11.63 -11.48 -11.60
CA ILE A 351 -12.66 -11.22 -10.58
C ILE A 351 -12.29 -11.69 -9.18
N ALA A 352 -11.25 -12.50 -9.03
CA ALA A 352 -10.73 -12.92 -7.72
C ALA A 352 -9.89 -11.84 -7.02
N TYR A 353 -9.58 -10.72 -7.69
CA TYR A 353 -8.98 -9.51 -7.12
C TYR A 353 -10.04 -8.42 -7.00
N ARG A 354 -10.14 -7.79 -5.81
CA ARG A 354 -11.00 -6.64 -5.55
C ARG A 354 -10.20 -5.54 -4.86
N ALA A 355 -10.32 -4.31 -5.38
CA ALA A 355 -9.62 -3.13 -4.87
C ALA A 355 -10.61 -2.12 -4.27
N PHE A 356 -10.28 -1.61 -3.09
CA PHE A 356 -11.02 -0.58 -2.37
C PHE A 356 -10.09 0.61 -2.11
N GLY A 357 -10.29 1.72 -2.85
CA GLY A 357 -9.60 2.98 -2.58
C GLY A 357 -10.17 3.67 -1.35
N ILE A 358 -9.33 4.35 -0.56
CA ILE A 358 -9.75 5.07 0.65
C ILE A 358 -9.32 6.53 0.58
N PHE A 359 -10.29 7.44 0.63
CA PHE A 359 -10.13 8.88 0.42
C PHE A 359 -10.69 9.68 1.59
N THR A 360 -10.35 10.99 1.65
CA THR A 360 -10.81 11.88 2.71
C THR A 360 -11.04 13.30 2.21
N TYR A 361 -11.86 14.07 2.94
CA TYR A 361 -12.14 15.46 2.64
C TYR A 361 -11.14 16.43 3.27
N GLU A 362 -10.97 16.35 4.59
CA GLU A 362 -10.12 17.27 5.35
C GLU A 362 -9.56 16.66 6.63
N GLY A 363 -8.70 17.40 7.33
CA GLY A 363 -8.17 17.04 8.63
C GLY A 363 -6.66 17.14 8.69
N ASN A 364 -5.99 16.10 9.14
CA ASN A 364 -4.53 16.00 9.10
C ASN A 364 -4.08 14.54 9.01
N TYR A 365 -2.80 14.37 8.66
CA TYR A 365 -2.10 13.10 8.62
C TYR A 365 -0.67 13.28 9.12
N ARG A 366 0.06 12.20 9.35
CA ARG A 366 1.50 12.25 9.61
C ARG A 366 2.28 11.93 8.36
N ALA A 367 3.35 12.68 8.14
CA ALA A 367 4.27 12.45 7.04
C ALA A 367 5.70 12.88 7.44
N GLN A 368 6.67 12.45 6.67
CA GLN A 368 8.05 12.95 6.78
C GLN A 368 8.12 14.39 6.26
N PRO A 369 8.89 15.29 6.88
CA PRO A 369 9.08 16.65 6.37
C PRO A 369 9.70 16.68 4.98
N ASN A 370 10.62 15.77 4.71
CA ASN A 370 11.29 15.58 3.42
C ASN A 370 11.91 14.18 3.35
N TYR A 371 12.50 13.81 2.22
CA TYR A 371 13.11 12.48 2.02
C TYR A 371 14.35 12.18 2.88
N MET A 372 14.96 13.19 3.48
CA MET A 372 16.16 13.03 4.33
C MET A 372 15.85 13.06 5.83
N ASP A 373 14.65 13.50 6.22
CA ASP A 373 14.19 13.57 7.59
C ASP A 373 13.07 12.53 7.82
N PHE A 374 13.41 11.46 8.51
CA PHE A 374 12.51 10.35 8.81
C PHE A 374 11.59 10.60 10.02
N SER A 375 11.66 11.79 10.62
CA SER A 375 10.69 12.18 11.65
C SER A 375 9.27 12.24 11.07
N GLN A 376 8.28 12.08 11.93
CA GLN A 376 6.87 12.12 11.53
C GLN A 376 6.22 13.37 12.10
N ILE A 377 5.85 14.30 11.25
CA ILE A 377 5.16 15.56 11.63
C ILE A 377 3.67 15.50 11.27
N ALA A 378 2.87 16.32 11.94
CA ALA A 378 1.46 16.52 11.57
C ALA A 378 1.39 17.45 10.35
N CYS A 379 0.74 16.99 9.30
CA CYS A 379 0.53 17.73 8.05
C CYS A 379 -0.95 18.00 7.85
N PRO A 380 -1.38 19.26 7.60
CA PRO A 380 -2.78 19.56 7.38
C PRO A 380 -3.26 19.01 6.03
N LEU A 381 -4.49 18.52 6.01
CA LEU A 381 -5.26 18.24 4.81
C LEU A 381 -6.38 19.29 4.72
N LEU A 382 -6.19 20.27 3.86
CA LEU A 382 -7.20 21.32 3.65
C LEU A 382 -8.47 20.73 3.03
N PRO A 383 -9.64 21.35 3.24
CA PRO A 383 -10.88 20.94 2.60
C PRO A 383 -10.72 20.72 1.08
N GLY A 384 -11.33 19.66 0.57
CA GLY A 384 -11.34 19.41 -0.88
C GLY A 384 -12.03 20.57 -1.62
N PRO A 385 -11.38 21.19 -2.61
CA PRO A 385 -12.01 22.27 -3.40
C PRO A 385 -13.29 21.82 -4.09
N ARG A 386 -14.15 22.76 -4.38
CA ARG A 386 -15.37 22.51 -5.15
C ARG A 386 -15.05 21.88 -6.51
N GLY A 387 -15.81 20.86 -6.88
CA GLY A 387 -15.60 20.10 -8.11
C GLY A 387 -14.69 18.88 -7.94
N THR A 388 -14.11 18.63 -6.75
CA THR A 388 -13.43 17.39 -6.44
C THR A 388 -14.42 16.30 -6.01
N LEU A 389 -14.05 15.05 -6.21
CA LEU A 389 -14.87 13.92 -5.74
C LEU A 389 -14.96 13.89 -4.21
N ASP A 390 -13.89 14.32 -3.52
CA ASP A 390 -13.85 14.39 -2.05
C ASP A 390 -14.89 15.39 -1.52
N GLU A 391 -15.02 16.56 -2.13
CA GLU A 391 -16.07 17.56 -1.77
C GLU A 391 -17.49 17.00 -2.01
N ALA A 392 -17.68 16.31 -3.12
CA ALA A 392 -18.99 15.70 -3.41
C ALA A 392 -19.35 14.60 -2.39
N LEU A 393 -18.39 13.77 -2.00
CA LEU A 393 -18.56 12.72 -0.98
C LEU A 393 -18.78 13.32 0.42
N HIS A 394 -18.07 14.40 0.78
CA HIS A 394 -18.30 15.15 2.01
C HIS A 394 -19.76 15.60 2.13
N ARG A 395 -20.31 16.21 1.09
CA ARG A 395 -21.73 16.63 1.06
C ARG A 395 -22.69 15.45 1.24
N VAL A 396 -22.36 14.28 0.71
CA VAL A 396 -23.15 13.06 0.92
C VAL A 396 -23.03 12.57 2.35
N ALA A 397 -21.82 12.56 2.92
CA ALA A 397 -21.56 12.16 4.31
C ALA A 397 -22.32 13.03 5.32
N LEU A 398 -22.28 14.37 5.15
CA LEU A 398 -23.07 15.30 5.96
C LEU A 398 -24.58 15.01 5.87
N ARG A 399 -25.10 14.78 4.67
CA ARG A 399 -26.55 14.47 4.48
C ARG A 399 -26.93 13.16 5.18
N LYS A 400 -26.06 12.17 5.15
CA LYS A 400 -26.28 10.86 5.78
C LYS A 400 -25.93 10.86 7.28
N LYS A 401 -25.35 11.94 7.81
CA LYS A 401 -24.85 12.06 9.19
C LYS A 401 -23.91 10.91 9.53
N SER A 402 -22.95 10.63 8.64
CA SER A 402 -22.05 9.49 8.75
C SER A 402 -20.59 9.94 8.76
N PRO A 403 -19.72 9.35 9.59
CA PRO A 403 -18.29 9.65 9.61
C PRO A 403 -17.56 9.14 8.35
N GLY A 404 -18.19 8.26 7.58
CA GLY A 404 -17.62 7.71 6.37
C GLY A 404 -18.66 7.04 5.48
N LEU A 405 -18.24 6.75 4.27
CA LEU A 405 -19.09 6.17 3.22
C LEU A 405 -18.38 5.00 2.54
N LEU A 406 -19.18 4.08 2.03
CA LEU A 406 -18.75 3.07 1.07
C LEU A 406 -19.60 3.18 -0.20
N VAL A 407 -18.96 3.35 -1.36
CA VAL A 407 -19.60 3.43 -2.68
C VAL A 407 -19.26 2.19 -3.50
N ASP A 408 -20.29 1.47 -3.97
CA ASP A 408 -20.12 0.33 -4.89
C ASP A 408 -19.84 0.85 -6.30
N LEU A 409 -18.66 0.60 -6.83
CA LEU A 409 -18.22 1.06 -8.14
C LEU A 409 -18.38 0.01 -9.26
N ARG A 410 -18.74 -1.23 -8.95
CA ARG A 410 -18.81 -2.33 -9.94
C ARG A 410 -19.78 -2.07 -11.08
N HIS A 411 -20.80 -1.28 -10.84
CA HIS A 411 -21.79 -0.86 -11.84
C HIS A 411 -21.68 0.60 -12.26
N ALA A 412 -20.69 1.32 -11.69
CA ALA A 412 -20.51 2.75 -11.92
C ALA A 412 -19.98 3.10 -13.32
N ARG A 413 -19.40 2.14 -14.04
CA ARG A 413 -18.98 2.32 -15.45
C ARG A 413 -20.12 2.66 -16.41
N LYS A 414 -21.37 2.46 -15.99
CA LYS A 414 -22.57 2.91 -16.72
C LYS A 414 -22.86 4.40 -16.55
N GLN A 415 -22.10 5.08 -15.69
CA GLN A 415 -22.23 6.52 -15.44
C GLN A 415 -21.10 7.23 -16.19
N ASP A 416 -21.37 7.77 -17.35
CA ASP A 416 -20.37 8.39 -18.22
C ASP A 416 -19.49 9.41 -17.49
N TRP A 417 -20.09 10.21 -16.58
CA TRP A 417 -19.37 11.22 -15.83
C TRP A 417 -18.36 10.64 -14.83
N LEU A 418 -18.58 9.42 -14.27
CA LEU A 418 -17.63 8.74 -13.38
C LEU A 418 -16.48 8.07 -14.13
N THR A 419 -16.67 7.79 -15.42
CA THR A 419 -15.62 7.24 -16.27
C THR A 419 -14.64 8.30 -16.76
N LEU A 420 -15.02 9.58 -16.63
CA LEU A 420 -14.11 10.69 -16.88
C LEU A 420 -13.07 10.80 -15.75
N PRO A 421 -11.87 11.34 -16.02
CA PRO A 421 -10.87 11.62 -14.99
C PRO A 421 -11.37 12.71 -14.03
N LEU A 422 -11.77 12.32 -12.83
CA LEU A 422 -12.25 13.23 -11.78
C LEU A 422 -11.10 13.60 -10.86
N PRO A 423 -11.00 14.86 -10.43
CA PRO A 423 -10.00 15.26 -9.43
C PRO A 423 -10.36 14.65 -8.07
N ILE A 424 -9.39 13.99 -7.49
CA ILE A 424 -9.46 13.34 -6.19
C ILE A 424 -8.15 13.54 -5.46
N ARG A 425 -8.18 13.59 -4.14
CA ARG A 425 -6.99 13.78 -3.31
C ARG A 425 -6.04 12.60 -3.44
N PHE A 426 -4.78 12.96 -3.58
CA PHE A 426 -3.66 12.04 -3.55
C PHE A 426 -2.56 12.68 -2.71
N ALA A 427 -2.16 12.05 -1.64
CA ALA A 427 -1.06 12.52 -0.80
C ALA A 427 -0.06 11.38 -0.58
N ASN A 428 1.19 11.74 -0.37
CA ASN A 428 2.26 10.78 -0.19
C ASN A 428 2.70 10.70 1.28
N HIS A 429 3.78 9.96 1.55
CA HIS A 429 4.42 9.85 2.87
C HIS A 429 5.35 11.02 3.20
N VAL A 430 5.59 11.94 2.26
CA VAL A 430 6.45 13.11 2.42
C VAL A 430 5.62 14.39 2.28
N SER A 431 5.74 15.31 3.25
CA SER A 431 4.93 16.52 3.31
C SER A 431 5.22 17.55 2.23
N VAL A 432 6.46 17.56 1.70
CA VAL A 432 6.85 18.46 0.60
C VAL A 432 6.27 18.04 -0.74
N GLU A 433 5.84 16.80 -0.86
CA GLU A 433 5.03 16.35 -1.97
C GLU A 433 3.57 16.68 -1.66
N TYR A 434 3.20 17.90 -1.94
CA TYR A 434 1.87 18.47 -1.68
C TYR A 434 0.74 17.46 -1.87
N SER A 435 -0.38 17.64 -1.17
CA SER A 435 -1.62 16.94 -1.44
C SER A 435 -2.07 17.30 -2.86
N TYR A 436 -1.62 16.51 -3.83
CA TYR A 436 -1.97 16.71 -5.22
C TYR A 436 -3.42 16.28 -5.45
N TRP A 437 -4.08 17.03 -6.28
CA TRP A 437 -5.33 16.62 -6.91
C TRP A 437 -4.97 15.86 -8.18
N THR A 438 -4.92 14.54 -8.06
CA THR A 438 -4.78 13.69 -9.25
C THR A 438 -6.14 13.47 -9.91
N ARG A 439 -6.13 13.03 -11.16
CA ARG A 439 -7.35 12.74 -11.88
C ARG A 439 -7.44 11.26 -12.17
N TYR A 440 -8.46 10.62 -11.63
CA TYR A 440 -8.74 9.20 -11.84
C TYR A 440 -10.11 8.96 -12.45
N SER A 441 -10.16 8.03 -13.41
CA SER A 441 -11.38 7.37 -13.82
C SER A 441 -11.72 6.28 -12.80
N ILE A 442 -12.33 6.67 -11.69
CA ILE A 442 -12.47 5.91 -10.45
C ILE A 442 -12.99 4.46 -10.65
N PRO A 443 -14.04 4.18 -11.47
CA PRO A 443 -14.54 2.82 -11.64
C PRO A 443 -13.59 1.87 -12.40
N PHE A 444 -12.54 2.40 -13.01
CA PHE A 444 -11.51 1.59 -13.65
C PHE A 444 -10.38 1.26 -12.68
N GLN A 445 -10.24 2.03 -11.60
CA GLN A 445 -9.21 1.86 -10.60
C GLN A 445 -9.65 0.95 -9.45
N PHE A 446 -10.90 1.07 -9.01
CA PHE A 446 -11.40 0.41 -7.81
C PHE A 446 -12.76 -0.27 -8.04
N ASP A 447 -13.03 -1.32 -7.25
CA ASP A 447 -14.35 -1.97 -7.18
C ASP A 447 -15.26 -1.32 -6.13
N GLY A 448 -14.66 -0.77 -5.08
CA GLY A 448 -15.30 0.01 -4.04
C GLY A 448 -14.50 1.26 -3.71
N LEU A 449 -15.19 2.32 -3.30
CA LEU A 449 -14.58 3.51 -2.77
C LEU A 449 -15.04 3.70 -1.33
N LEU A 450 -14.07 3.76 -0.42
CA LEU A 450 -14.27 4.12 0.97
C LEU A 450 -13.92 5.60 1.14
N PHE A 451 -14.68 6.29 1.95
CA PHE A 451 -14.48 7.70 2.22
C PHE A 451 -14.58 7.95 3.72
N VAL A 452 -13.65 8.69 4.26
CA VAL A 452 -13.62 9.16 5.65
C VAL A 452 -13.70 10.68 5.63
N ASP A 453 -14.69 11.24 6.29
CA ASP A 453 -14.99 12.66 6.17
C ASP A 453 -13.90 13.55 6.79
N GLN A 454 -13.50 13.25 8.02
CA GLN A 454 -12.46 13.96 8.75
C GLN A 454 -11.40 13.01 9.27
N THR A 455 -10.16 13.46 9.25
CA THR A 455 -9.00 12.64 9.60
C THR A 455 -8.07 13.29 10.61
N THR A 456 -7.37 12.45 11.35
CA THR A 456 -6.29 12.82 12.26
C THR A 456 -5.04 12.03 11.95
N GLY A 457 -3.88 12.58 12.32
CA GLY A 457 -2.61 11.87 12.15
C GLY A 457 -2.52 10.61 13.00
N ALA A 458 -1.90 9.56 12.45
CA ALA A 458 -1.62 8.33 13.17
C ALA A 458 -0.82 8.60 14.45
N LYS A 459 -1.10 7.85 15.53
CA LYS A 459 -0.48 8.04 16.83
C LYS A 459 0.87 7.33 16.90
N ALA A 460 1.86 7.94 17.56
CA ALA A 460 3.10 7.22 17.85
C ALA A 460 2.78 5.95 18.66
N ALA A 461 3.43 4.84 18.32
CA ALA A 461 3.24 3.59 19.05
C ALA A 461 3.74 3.72 20.49
N SER A 462 2.97 3.23 21.46
CA SER A 462 3.35 3.20 22.86
C SER A 462 4.57 2.31 23.10
N ASN A 463 5.41 2.72 24.04
CA ASN A 463 6.50 1.90 24.56
C ASN A 463 5.92 0.91 25.60
N GLU A 464 5.36 -0.17 25.17
CA GLU A 464 4.98 -1.32 26.02
C GLU A 464 5.95 -2.49 25.82
#